data_f43d3720ffcaf4d11c0ecd00b843e5b9
#
_entry.id   f43d3720ffcaf4d11c0ecd00b843e5b9
#
_cell.length_a   1.000
_cell.length_b   1.000
_cell.length_c   1.000
_cell.angle_alpha   90.00
_cell.angle_beta   90.00
_cell.angle_gamma   90.00
#
_symmetry.space_group_name_H-M   'P 1'
#
loop_
_entity.id
_entity.type
_entity.pdbx_description
1 polymer ?
#
loop_
_entity_poly.entity_id
_entity_poly.type
_entity_poly.pdbx_seq_one_letter_code
_entity_poly.pdbx_strand_id
1 'polypeptide(L)'
;MANNFLKYQGIAVGQSLLEEGSEDMIKDIYTLANKTGCEIHLPTDVVLNDEQCLSIDRLSNQNQFSILDISNHSIGVLEQLVQRSEIVLWNGPMGMIEDPRFAQGSSKLAHLLANSSCDVVIGGGDTLLAINIAGVSFDHYHFVSTAGGAFLEALEDKELPGIIALQ
;
A
#
# COMPACT_ATOMS: atom_id res chain seq x y z
N MET A 1 -1.56 -4.20 -6.16
CA MET A 1 -0.98 -5.29 -5.33
C MET A 1 -2.02 -5.91 -4.38
N ALA A 2 -2.66 -5.20 -3.46
CA ALA A 2 -3.64 -5.78 -2.51
C ALA A 2 -4.73 -6.64 -3.17
N ASN A 3 -5.26 -6.22 -4.34
CA ASN A 3 -6.28 -6.97 -5.07
C ASN A 3 -5.83 -8.40 -5.46
N ASN A 4 -4.54 -8.58 -5.78
CA ASN A 4 -3.99 -9.91 -6.09
C ASN A 4 -4.01 -10.81 -4.85
N PHE A 5 -3.66 -10.28 -3.67
CA PHE A 5 -3.74 -11.02 -2.41
C PHE A 5 -5.18 -11.36 -2.02
N LEU A 6 -6.13 -10.41 -2.18
CA LEU A 6 -7.55 -10.66 -1.96
C LEU A 6 -8.07 -11.79 -2.86
N LYS A 7 -7.74 -11.73 -4.16
CA LYS A 7 -8.10 -12.79 -5.13
C LYS A 7 -7.50 -14.14 -4.74
N TYR A 8 -6.23 -14.16 -4.31
CA TYR A 8 -5.55 -15.40 -3.86
C TYR A 8 -6.25 -16.02 -2.66
N GLN A 9 -6.83 -15.21 -1.77
CA GLN A 9 -7.66 -15.68 -0.64
C GLN A 9 -9.09 -16.07 -1.04
N GLY A 10 -9.43 -16.01 -2.33
CA GLY A 10 -10.77 -16.36 -2.83
C GLY A 10 -11.81 -15.23 -2.69
N ILE A 11 -11.38 -14.03 -2.33
CA ILE A 11 -12.26 -12.85 -2.23
C ILE A 11 -12.53 -12.31 -3.63
N ALA A 12 -13.79 -11.92 -3.87
CA ALA A 12 -14.20 -11.32 -5.12
C ALA A 12 -13.53 -9.94 -5.30
N VAL A 13 -12.92 -9.71 -6.45
CA VAL A 13 -12.26 -8.43 -6.79
C VAL A 13 -12.87 -7.75 -8.03
N GLY A 14 -13.91 -8.35 -8.62
CA GLY A 14 -14.60 -7.80 -9.78
C GLY A 14 -13.67 -7.54 -10.96
N GLN A 15 -13.74 -6.32 -11.51
CA GLN A 15 -12.91 -5.84 -12.62
C GLN A 15 -11.68 -5.04 -12.13
N SER A 16 -11.32 -5.18 -10.84
CA SER A 16 -10.15 -4.49 -10.28
C SER A 16 -8.86 -4.87 -11.00
N LEU A 17 -7.93 -3.94 -11.05
CA LEU A 17 -6.62 -4.17 -11.66
C LEU A 17 -5.90 -5.31 -10.94
N LEU A 18 -5.45 -6.27 -11.73
CA LEU A 18 -4.71 -7.46 -11.29
C LEU A 18 -3.43 -7.60 -12.12
N GLU A 19 -2.40 -8.10 -11.50
CA GLU A 19 -1.17 -8.53 -12.16
C GLU A 19 -1.26 -10.03 -12.43
N GLU A 20 -1.15 -10.42 -13.70
CA GLU A 20 -1.20 -11.82 -14.12
C GLU A 20 0.05 -12.59 -13.65
N GLY A 21 -0.11 -13.87 -13.32
CA GLY A 21 1.02 -14.74 -12.95
C GLY A 21 1.59 -14.49 -11.55
N SER A 22 0.96 -13.67 -10.71
CA SER A 22 1.44 -13.35 -9.35
C SER A 22 1.16 -14.43 -8.30
N GLU A 23 0.45 -15.50 -8.63
CA GLU A 23 -0.05 -16.49 -7.66
C GLU A 23 1.09 -17.24 -6.94
N ASP A 24 2.11 -17.70 -7.68
CA ASP A 24 3.26 -18.39 -7.10
C ASP A 24 4.06 -17.46 -6.18
N MET A 25 4.27 -16.21 -6.61
CA MET A 25 4.95 -15.21 -5.79
C MET A 25 4.19 -14.93 -4.49
N ILE A 26 2.87 -14.81 -4.53
CA ILE A 26 2.03 -14.59 -3.33
C ILE A 26 2.13 -15.80 -2.39
N LYS A 27 2.13 -17.00 -2.92
CA LYS A 27 2.32 -18.22 -2.13
C LYS A 27 3.67 -18.25 -1.42
N ASP A 28 4.73 -17.84 -2.12
CA ASP A 28 6.08 -17.76 -1.53
C ASP A 28 6.16 -16.67 -0.45
N ILE A 29 5.50 -15.52 -0.65
CA ILE A 29 5.38 -14.46 0.34
C ILE A 29 4.68 -14.96 1.61
N TYR A 30 3.54 -15.66 1.50
CA TYR A 30 2.86 -16.24 2.66
C TYR A 30 3.71 -17.30 3.36
N THR A 31 4.42 -18.12 2.59
CA THR A 31 5.33 -19.13 3.14
C THR A 31 6.46 -18.48 3.95
N LEU A 32 7.06 -17.42 3.41
CA LEU A 32 8.11 -16.68 4.10
C LEU A 32 7.58 -15.94 5.32
N ALA A 33 6.42 -15.28 5.21
CA ALA A 33 5.77 -14.58 6.32
C ALA A 33 5.50 -15.52 7.49
N ASN A 34 4.95 -16.71 7.23
CA ASN A 34 4.72 -17.74 8.26
C ASN A 34 6.03 -18.22 8.92
N LYS A 35 7.10 -18.35 8.13
CA LYS A 35 8.42 -18.79 8.65
C LYS A 35 9.09 -17.74 9.53
N THR A 36 8.89 -16.46 9.22
CA THR A 36 9.54 -15.32 9.91
C THR A 36 8.68 -14.69 10.99
N GLY A 37 7.40 -15.07 11.09
CA GLY A 37 6.44 -14.42 11.98
C GLY A 37 5.98 -13.04 11.48
N CYS A 38 6.18 -12.74 10.20
CA CYS A 38 5.69 -11.51 9.59
C CYS A 38 4.17 -11.57 9.36
N GLU A 39 3.45 -10.54 9.76
CA GLU A 39 2.01 -10.44 9.53
C GLU A 39 1.73 -9.73 8.20
N ILE A 40 0.83 -10.30 7.38
CA ILE A 40 0.35 -9.68 6.14
C ILE A 40 -1.07 -9.16 6.39
N HIS A 41 -1.22 -7.85 6.42
CA HIS A 41 -2.50 -7.18 6.60
C HIS A 41 -3.09 -6.78 5.23
N LEU A 42 -4.32 -7.19 4.98
CA LEU A 42 -5.09 -6.80 3.80
C LEU A 42 -6.21 -5.85 4.21
N PRO A 43 -6.73 -5.03 3.26
CA PRO A 43 -7.90 -4.20 3.54
C PRO A 43 -9.07 -5.06 4.02
N THR A 44 -9.78 -4.59 5.04
CA THR A 44 -11.00 -5.22 5.56
C THR A 44 -12.26 -4.62 4.95
N ASP A 45 -12.14 -3.43 4.41
CA ASP A 45 -13.16 -2.70 3.65
C ASP A 45 -12.52 -1.87 2.54
N VAL A 46 -13.29 -1.64 1.50
CA VAL A 46 -12.83 -1.01 0.26
C VAL A 46 -13.85 -0.01 -0.26
N VAL A 47 -13.39 0.91 -1.11
CA VAL A 47 -14.22 1.86 -1.87
C VAL A 47 -14.28 1.38 -3.31
N LEU A 48 -15.50 1.24 -3.83
CA LEU A 48 -15.75 0.77 -5.19
C LEU A 48 -15.86 1.94 -6.17
N ASN A 49 -15.83 1.64 -7.46
CA ASN A 49 -15.94 2.62 -8.55
C ASN A 49 -17.25 3.46 -8.54
N ASP A 50 -18.29 3.00 -7.86
CA ASP A 50 -19.55 3.73 -7.62
C ASP A 50 -19.56 4.45 -6.25
N GLU A 51 -18.39 4.58 -5.62
CA GLU A 51 -18.15 5.21 -4.30
C GLU A 51 -18.78 4.46 -3.11
N GLN A 52 -19.36 3.28 -3.32
CA GLN A 52 -19.83 2.46 -2.20
C GLN A 52 -18.64 1.93 -1.37
N CYS A 53 -18.78 2.04 -0.05
CA CYS A 53 -17.85 1.43 0.90
C CYS A 53 -18.41 0.07 1.34
N LEU A 54 -17.69 -1.00 1.08
CA LEU A 54 -18.10 -2.35 1.44
C LEU A 54 -16.99 -3.10 2.18
N SER A 55 -17.40 -3.91 3.16
CA SER A 55 -16.51 -4.95 3.71
C SER A 55 -16.19 -5.98 2.63
N ILE A 56 -14.95 -6.47 2.61
CA ILE A 56 -14.49 -7.45 1.62
C ILE A 56 -15.35 -8.73 1.64
N ASP A 57 -15.93 -9.10 2.77
CA ASP A 57 -16.81 -10.28 2.91
C ASP A 57 -18.14 -10.13 2.16
N ARG A 58 -18.51 -8.90 1.78
CA ARG A 58 -19.75 -8.60 1.04
C ARG A 58 -19.53 -8.47 -0.46
N LEU A 59 -18.29 -8.56 -0.91
CA LEU A 59 -17.98 -8.50 -2.34
C LEU A 59 -18.43 -9.79 -3.03
N SER A 60 -19.04 -9.66 -4.20
CA SER A 60 -19.53 -10.79 -4.99
C SER A 60 -19.17 -10.65 -6.46
N ASN A 61 -18.66 -11.71 -7.06
CA ASN A 61 -18.33 -11.73 -8.50
C ASN A 61 -19.55 -11.61 -9.44
N GLN A 62 -20.76 -11.61 -8.91
CA GLN A 62 -21.97 -11.37 -9.68
C GLN A 62 -22.15 -9.91 -10.08
N ASN A 63 -21.46 -8.99 -9.40
CA ASN A 63 -21.54 -7.56 -9.67
C ASN A 63 -20.31 -7.08 -10.44
N GLN A 64 -20.54 -6.17 -11.38
CA GLN A 64 -19.46 -5.46 -12.06
C GLN A 64 -18.99 -4.30 -11.18
N PHE A 65 -17.86 -4.46 -10.51
CA PHE A 65 -17.25 -3.42 -9.68
C PHE A 65 -15.73 -3.41 -9.85
N SER A 66 -15.10 -2.33 -9.45
CA SER A 66 -13.65 -2.23 -9.28
C SER A 66 -13.33 -1.64 -7.92
N ILE A 67 -12.36 -2.20 -7.23
CA ILE A 67 -11.83 -1.68 -5.98
C ILE A 67 -10.85 -0.56 -6.33
N LEU A 68 -11.12 0.66 -5.87
CA LEU A 68 -10.35 1.84 -6.23
C LEU A 68 -9.69 2.54 -5.03
N ASP A 69 -10.13 2.27 -3.80
CA ASP A 69 -9.47 2.77 -2.58
C ASP A 69 -9.80 1.86 -1.38
N ILE A 70 -9.15 2.10 -0.26
CA ILE A 70 -9.49 1.53 1.04
C ILE A 70 -10.39 2.47 1.82
N SER A 71 -11.22 1.93 2.72
CA SER A 71 -12.16 2.72 3.50
C SER A 71 -11.70 2.96 4.95
N ASN A 72 -12.55 3.62 5.74
CA ASN A 72 -12.19 4.11 7.08
C ASN A 72 -11.80 3.01 8.06
N HIS A 73 -12.41 1.83 7.97
CA HIS A 73 -12.09 0.72 8.88
C HIS A 73 -10.67 0.19 8.61
N SER A 74 -10.31 0.03 7.34
CA SER A 74 -8.93 -0.35 6.94
C SER A 74 -7.91 0.69 7.41
N ILE A 75 -8.23 1.99 7.32
CA ILE A 75 -7.38 3.06 7.87
C ILE A 75 -7.24 2.94 9.39
N GLY A 76 -8.30 2.61 10.11
CA GLY A 76 -8.26 2.38 11.56
C GLY A 76 -7.35 1.20 11.94
N VAL A 77 -7.31 0.15 11.12
CA VAL A 77 -6.34 -0.95 11.30
C VAL A 77 -4.91 -0.48 11.09
N LEU A 78 -4.66 0.30 10.03
CA LEU A 78 -3.33 0.88 9.77
C LEU A 78 -2.88 1.80 10.90
N GLU A 79 -3.79 2.60 11.47
CA GLU A 79 -3.49 3.46 12.62
C GLU A 79 -2.98 2.66 13.81
N GLN A 80 -3.65 1.55 14.15
CA GLN A 80 -3.21 0.66 15.23
C GLN A 80 -1.83 0.02 14.95
N LEU A 81 -1.55 -0.31 13.68
CA LEU A 81 -0.25 -0.84 13.27
C LEU A 81 0.85 0.22 13.41
N VAL A 82 0.60 1.43 12.93
CA VAL A 82 1.54 2.56 13.02
C VAL A 82 1.86 2.89 14.48
N GLN A 83 0.86 2.91 15.38
CA GLN A 83 1.06 3.22 16.79
C GLN A 83 1.99 2.23 17.52
N ARG A 84 2.11 0.99 17.05
CA ARG A 84 2.97 -0.05 17.63
C ARG A 84 4.28 -0.27 16.86
N SER A 85 4.49 0.49 15.79
CA SER A 85 5.69 0.38 14.96
C SER A 85 6.76 1.37 15.39
N GLU A 86 8.02 0.93 15.37
CA GLU A 86 9.18 1.82 15.54
C GLU A 86 9.54 2.49 14.21
N ILE A 87 9.42 1.74 13.10
CA ILE A 87 9.72 2.22 11.75
C ILE A 87 8.57 1.83 10.83
N VAL A 88 8.15 2.76 9.97
CA VAL A 88 7.19 2.50 8.89
C VAL A 88 7.81 2.88 7.56
N LEU A 89 7.77 1.95 6.61
CA LEU A 89 8.14 2.20 5.22
C LEU A 89 6.86 2.23 4.38
N TRP A 90 6.61 3.35 3.68
CA TRP A 90 5.47 3.49 2.79
C TRP A 90 5.92 3.62 1.34
N ASN A 91 5.51 2.65 0.52
CA ASN A 91 5.77 2.64 -0.92
C ASN A 91 4.51 2.24 -1.69
N GLY A 92 3.98 3.17 -2.45
CA GLY A 92 2.76 3.03 -3.25
C GLY A 92 1.49 3.56 -2.58
N PRO A 93 0.58 4.18 -3.35
CA PRO A 93 -0.68 4.71 -2.86
C PRO A 93 -1.64 3.60 -2.42
N MET A 94 -2.59 3.95 -1.55
CA MET A 94 -3.64 3.03 -1.08
C MET A 94 -4.78 2.89 -2.11
N GLY A 95 -5.01 3.92 -2.91
CA GLY A 95 -6.07 3.97 -3.92
C GLY A 95 -5.62 4.63 -5.22
N MET A 96 -6.58 4.87 -6.11
CA MET A 96 -6.37 5.54 -7.40
C MET A 96 -6.30 7.06 -7.19
N ILE A 97 -5.10 7.55 -6.88
CA ILE A 97 -4.86 8.95 -6.49
C ILE A 97 -5.08 9.97 -7.61
N GLU A 98 -5.16 9.54 -8.86
CA GLU A 98 -5.47 10.38 -10.02
C GLU A 98 -6.91 10.89 -10.00
N ASP A 99 -7.80 10.22 -9.28
CA ASP A 99 -9.17 10.65 -9.04
C ASP A 99 -9.35 11.01 -7.55
N PRO A 100 -9.67 12.27 -7.23
CA PRO A 100 -9.82 12.72 -5.84
C PRO A 100 -10.83 11.93 -5.00
N ARG A 101 -11.80 11.26 -5.65
CA ARG A 101 -12.79 10.41 -4.98
C ARG A 101 -12.15 9.17 -4.34
N PHE A 102 -11.03 8.71 -4.91
CA PHE A 102 -10.33 7.48 -4.52
C PHE A 102 -8.92 7.72 -3.98
N ALA A 103 -8.61 8.98 -3.60
CA ALA A 103 -7.35 9.38 -2.98
C ALA A 103 -7.43 9.50 -1.45
N GLN A 104 -8.59 9.21 -0.86
CA GLN A 104 -8.85 9.46 0.56
C GLN A 104 -8.05 8.52 1.47
N GLY A 105 -7.89 7.25 1.08
CA GLY A 105 -7.07 6.28 1.83
C GLY A 105 -5.62 6.75 1.93
N SER A 106 -5.03 7.15 0.80
CA SER A 106 -3.66 7.68 0.76
C SER A 106 -3.50 8.99 1.53
N SER A 107 -4.47 9.90 1.41
CA SER A 107 -4.45 11.18 2.12
C SER A 107 -4.49 10.99 3.63
N LYS A 108 -5.36 10.12 4.14
CA LYS A 108 -5.45 9.80 5.56
C LYS A 108 -4.18 9.14 6.08
N LEU A 109 -3.60 8.20 5.31
CA LEU A 109 -2.34 7.57 5.67
C LEU A 109 -1.20 8.60 5.73
N ALA A 110 -1.13 9.54 4.77
CA ALA A 110 -0.13 10.61 4.79
C ALA A 110 -0.20 11.44 6.08
N HIS A 111 -1.41 11.89 6.46
CA HIS A 111 -1.60 12.63 7.70
C HIS A 111 -1.33 11.80 8.96
N LEU A 112 -1.73 10.53 8.96
CA LEU A 112 -1.46 9.60 10.06
C LEU A 112 0.05 9.46 10.30
N LEU A 113 0.81 9.20 9.24
CA LEU A 113 2.26 9.02 9.32
C LEU A 113 2.98 10.32 9.69
N ALA A 114 2.55 11.46 9.16
CA ALA A 114 3.12 12.77 9.50
C ALA A 114 2.94 13.17 10.98
N ASN A 115 1.93 12.62 11.64
CA ASN A 115 1.64 12.88 13.07
C ASN A 115 2.04 11.71 13.99
N SER A 116 2.67 10.66 13.45
CA SER A 116 3.11 9.51 14.22
C SER A 116 4.43 9.78 14.96
N SER A 117 4.72 8.96 15.96
CA SER A 117 5.99 9.01 16.68
C SER A 117 7.05 8.03 16.14
N CYS A 118 6.69 7.22 15.14
CA CYS A 118 7.61 6.27 14.52
C CYS A 118 8.48 6.94 13.45
N ASP A 119 9.60 6.32 13.13
CA ASP A 119 10.44 6.72 12.01
C ASP A 119 9.75 6.36 10.70
N VAL A 120 9.46 7.36 9.87
CA VAL A 120 8.75 7.15 8.60
C VAL A 120 9.69 7.31 7.41
N VAL A 121 9.77 6.25 6.60
CA VAL A 121 10.53 6.19 5.35
C VAL A 121 9.55 6.16 4.19
N ILE A 122 9.68 7.11 3.27
CA ILE A 122 8.83 7.22 2.07
C ILE A 122 9.64 6.81 0.84
N GLY A 123 9.04 5.96 -0.01
CA GLY A 123 9.63 5.55 -1.29
C GLY A 123 8.61 5.57 -2.43
N GLY A 124 9.10 5.89 -3.62
CA GLY A 124 8.34 5.84 -4.86
C GLY A 124 7.62 7.12 -5.26
N GLY A 125 7.67 7.42 -6.56
CA GLY A 125 7.11 8.65 -7.14
C GLY A 125 5.60 8.82 -6.89
N ASP A 126 4.83 7.73 -6.99
CA ASP A 126 3.37 7.76 -6.76
C ASP A 126 3.03 8.01 -5.29
N THR A 127 3.89 7.55 -4.35
CA THR A 127 3.75 7.88 -2.93
C THR A 127 3.98 9.37 -2.68
N LEU A 128 5.02 9.95 -3.31
CA LEU A 128 5.29 11.38 -3.24
C LEU A 128 4.13 12.20 -3.81
N LEU A 129 3.55 11.75 -4.93
CA LEU A 129 2.36 12.39 -5.49
C LEU A 129 1.17 12.31 -4.53
N ALA A 130 0.93 11.17 -3.89
CA ALA A 130 -0.13 11.01 -2.90
C ALA A 130 0.03 11.96 -1.71
N ILE A 131 1.25 12.14 -1.20
CA ILE A 131 1.58 13.07 -0.12
C ILE A 131 1.35 14.52 -0.55
N ASN A 132 1.75 14.89 -1.76
CA ASN A 132 1.48 16.24 -2.32
C ASN A 132 -0.02 16.50 -2.46
N ILE A 133 -0.79 15.54 -2.96
CA ILE A 133 -2.26 15.64 -3.06
C ILE A 133 -2.89 15.82 -1.66
N ALA A 134 -2.36 15.13 -0.64
CA ALA A 134 -2.79 15.27 0.74
C ALA A 134 -2.44 16.63 1.37
N GLY A 135 -1.58 17.43 0.75
CA GLY A 135 -1.11 18.72 1.27
C GLY A 135 -0.18 18.60 2.48
N VAL A 136 0.50 17.47 2.64
CA VAL A 136 1.44 17.23 3.73
C VAL A 136 2.86 17.59 3.29
N SER A 137 3.62 18.30 4.14
CA SER A 137 5.04 18.59 3.88
C SER A 137 5.89 17.34 4.04
N PHE A 138 6.87 17.16 3.17
CA PHE A 138 7.86 16.08 3.27
C PHE A 138 8.74 16.17 4.52
N ASP A 139 8.87 17.35 5.12
CA ASP A 139 9.65 17.58 6.34
C ASP A 139 9.09 16.84 7.57
N HIS A 140 7.84 16.32 7.48
CA HIS A 140 7.24 15.50 8.53
C HIS A 140 7.74 14.05 8.55
N TYR A 141 8.50 13.62 7.53
CA TYR A 141 8.99 12.25 7.42
C TYR A 141 10.50 12.18 7.62
N HIS A 142 10.97 11.08 8.23
CA HIS A 142 12.40 10.91 8.54
C HIS A 142 13.27 10.78 7.30
N PHE A 143 12.78 10.09 6.29
CA PHE A 143 13.49 9.92 5.03
C PHE A 143 12.53 9.84 3.85
N VAL A 144 12.87 10.56 2.77
CA VAL A 144 12.07 10.59 1.54
C VAL A 144 12.96 10.26 0.37
N SER A 145 12.69 9.11 -0.29
CA SER A 145 13.39 8.66 -1.49
C SER A 145 12.56 8.96 -2.74
N THR A 146 13.15 9.68 -3.67
CA THR A 146 12.58 9.86 -5.01
C THR A 146 12.83 8.67 -5.94
N ALA A 147 13.72 7.75 -5.54
CA ALA A 147 14.10 6.58 -6.31
C ALA A 147 13.17 5.39 -5.98
N GLY A 148 12.12 5.16 -6.78
CA GLY A 148 11.15 4.08 -6.55
C GLY A 148 11.78 2.69 -6.62
N GLY A 149 12.13 2.22 -7.83
CA GLY A 149 12.68 0.87 -8.05
C GLY A 149 14.04 0.66 -7.40
N ALA A 150 14.99 1.59 -7.60
CA ALA A 150 16.32 1.48 -7.01
C ALA A 150 16.29 1.50 -5.47
N PHE A 151 15.32 2.17 -4.85
CA PHE A 151 15.14 2.13 -3.41
C PHE A 151 14.72 0.73 -2.94
N LEU A 152 13.79 0.08 -3.63
CA LEU A 152 13.38 -1.30 -3.32
C LEU A 152 14.51 -2.30 -3.57
N GLU A 153 15.27 -2.14 -4.68
CA GLU A 153 16.44 -2.97 -4.97
C GLU A 153 17.53 -2.83 -3.90
N ALA A 154 17.72 -1.61 -3.35
CA ALA A 154 18.66 -1.40 -2.23
C ALA A 154 18.23 -2.15 -0.96
N LEU A 155 16.93 -2.25 -0.69
CA LEU A 155 16.39 -3.03 0.44
C LEU A 155 16.56 -4.55 0.26
N GLU A 156 16.72 -5.01 -0.98
CA GLU A 156 17.01 -6.41 -1.32
C GLU A 156 18.53 -6.74 -1.30
N ASP A 157 19.37 -5.83 -0.80
CA ASP A 157 20.83 -5.92 -0.84
C ASP A 157 21.41 -6.13 -2.27
N LYS A 158 20.66 -5.69 -3.29
CA LYS A 158 21.14 -5.72 -4.67
C LYS A 158 22.15 -4.61 -4.92
N GLU A 159 23.22 -4.95 -5.62
CA GLU A 159 24.18 -3.96 -6.08
C GLU A 159 23.53 -3.01 -7.09
N LEU A 160 23.51 -1.71 -6.76
CA LEU A 160 22.95 -0.70 -7.62
C LEU A 160 24.00 -0.20 -8.63
N PRO A 161 23.74 -0.29 -9.96
CA PRO A 161 24.73 0.11 -10.97
C PRO A 161 25.23 1.55 -10.82
N GLY A 162 24.35 2.46 -10.37
CA GLY A 162 24.73 3.86 -10.12
C GLY A 162 25.68 4.04 -8.94
N ILE A 163 25.60 3.18 -7.92
CA ILE A 163 26.52 3.21 -6.78
C ILE A 163 27.85 2.55 -7.15
N ILE A 164 27.83 1.45 -7.90
CA ILE A 164 29.04 0.77 -8.38
C ILE A 164 29.89 1.73 -9.24
N ALA A 165 29.23 2.52 -10.09
CA ALA A 165 29.92 3.48 -10.97
C ALA A 165 30.62 4.64 -10.22
N LEU A 166 30.33 4.82 -8.93
CA LEU A 166 30.92 5.86 -8.08
C LEU A 166 32.04 5.32 -7.15
N GLN A 167 32.26 4.03 -7.13
CA GLN A 167 33.33 3.36 -6.39
C GLN A 167 34.58 3.22 -7.26
#